data_4aab41d4a068b8343b72a814094dbda2
#
_entry.id   4aab41d4a068b8343b72a814094dbda2
#
_cell.length_a   1.000
_cell.length_b   1.000
_cell.length_c   1.000
_cell.angle_alpha   90.00
_cell.angle_beta   90.00
_cell.angle_gamma   90.00
#
_symmetry.space_group_name_H-M   'P 1'
#
loop_
_entity.id
_entity.type
_entity.pdbx_description
1 polymer ?
#
loop_
_entity_poly.entity_id
_entity_poly.type
_entity_poly.pdbx_seq_one_letter_code
_entity_poly.pdbx_strand_id
1 'polypeptide(L)'
;LRGPTRSATSLLKKLGATPVGMPIPKVAPSLSKGVITGMVVPWEIMPSFKLQELTKSHTNVAGNRGLYTTPFLFVMNKAKYDSLSPAHKKVIDNNSGMSLARQAGVLWDDFEGPARALAVKAGGQFHTLTGAPLAEIKKAADQVIQDWIKDANSKGLDGQKLYDTAKSLISKYEKMM
;
A
#
# COMPACT_ATOMS: atom_id res chain seq x y z
N LEU A 1 -14.52 3.37 -8.06
CA LEU A 1 -13.62 2.91 -7.00
C LEU A 1 -12.20 3.46 -7.21
N ARG A 2 -11.54 3.97 -6.16
CA ARG A 2 -10.13 4.46 -6.27
C ARG A 2 -9.14 3.31 -6.12
N GLY A 3 -8.19 3.20 -7.07
CA GLY A 3 -7.02 2.34 -6.96
C GLY A 3 -5.77 3.15 -6.58
N PRO A 4 -4.98 2.72 -5.56
CA PRO A 4 -3.82 3.48 -5.07
C PRO A 4 -2.59 3.40 -5.99
N THR A 5 -2.39 2.29 -6.65
CA THR A 5 -1.24 1.99 -7.51
C THR A 5 -1.69 1.37 -8.82
N ARG A 6 -0.78 1.26 -9.80
CA ARG A 6 -1.07 0.57 -11.07
C ARG A 6 -1.49 -0.88 -10.84
N SER A 7 -0.76 -1.63 -10.01
CA SER A 7 -1.07 -3.03 -9.70
C SER A 7 -2.41 -3.19 -8.99
N ALA A 8 -2.70 -2.37 -7.97
CA ALA A 8 -3.99 -2.39 -7.29
C ALA A 8 -5.15 -2.00 -8.23
N THR A 9 -4.95 -1.02 -9.11
CA THR A 9 -5.93 -0.65 -10.13
C THR A 9 -6.17 -1.81 -11.11
N SER A 10 -5.12 -2.52 -11.53
CA SER A 10 -5.24 -3.71 -12.38
C SER A 10 -6.01 -4.83 -11.68
N LEU A 11 -5.71 -5.08 -10.39
CA LEU A 11 -6.44 -6.06 -9.59
C LEU A 11 -7.95 -5.73 -9.54
N LEU A 12 -8.30 -4.49 -9.22
CA LEU A 12 -9.69 -4.06 -9.16
C LEU A 12 -10.41 -4.23 -10.50
N LYS A 13 -9.74 -3.95 -11.61
CA LYS A 13 -10.29 -4.21 -12.97
C LYS A 13 -10.56 -5.69 -13.20
N LYS A 14 -9.62 -6.56 -12.84
CA LYS A 14 -9.78 -8.03 -12.98
C LYS A 14 -10.91 -8.57 -12.09
N LEU A 15 -11.25 -7.87 -11.02
CA LEU A 15 -12.40 -8.17 -10.14
C LEU A 15 -13.70 -7.49 -10.61
N GLY A 16 -13.75 -6.97 -11.83
CA GLY A 16 -14.97 -6.38 -12.43
C GLY A 16 -15.27 -4.94 -12.02
N ALA A 17 -14.42 -4.29 -11.25
CA ALA A 17 -14.61 -2.89 -10.89
C ALA A 17 -14.20 -1.93 -12.02
N THR A 18 -14.70 -0.68 -11.93
CA THR A 18 -14.24 0.46 -12.74
C THR A 18 -13.37 1.38 -11.88
N PRO A 19 -12.06 1.08 -11.73
CA PRO A 19 -11.20 1.85 -10.86
C PRO A 19 -10.64 3.09 -11.54
N VAL A 20 -10.44 4.14 -10.73
CA VAL A 20 -9.76 5.37 -11.10
C VAL A 20 -8.49 5.50 -10.26
N GLY A 21 -7.34 5.65 -10.91
CA GLY A 21 -6.08 5.99 -10.23
C GLY A 21 -6.07 7.46 -9.84
N MET A 22 -5.86 7.76 -8.56
CA MET A 22 -5.70 9.14 -8.10
C MET A 22 -4.84 9.24 -6.85
N PRO A 23 -4.09 10.35 -6.67
CA PRO A 23 -3.33 10.60 -5.45
C PRO A 23 -4.27 10.81 -4.26
N ILE A 24 -3.79 10.43 -3.06
CA ILE A 24 -4.59 10.41 -1.84
C ILE A 24 -5.26 11.77 -1.49
N PRO A 25 -4.62 12.95 -1.70
CA PRO A 25 -5.28 14.23 -1.39
C PRO A 25 -6.55 14.50 -2.18
N LYS A 26 -6.74 13.84 -3.33
CA LYS A 26 -7.97 13.97 -4.16
C LYS A 26 -9.09 13.02 -3.73
N VAL A 27 -8.83 12.06 -2.83
CA VAL A 27 -9.80 11.01 -2.48
C VAL A 27 -10.98 11.58 -1.70
N ALA A 28 -10.74 12.29 -0.60
CA ALA A 28 -11.81 12.85 0.21
C ALA A 28 -12.75 13.79 -0.58
N PRO A 29 -12.25 14.76 -1.36
CA PRO A 29 -13.11 15.59 -2.22
C PRO A 29 -13.88 14.78 -3.28
N SER A 30 -13.29 13.71 -3.83
CA SER A 30 -13.93 12.87 -4.84
C SER A 30 -15.02 11.99 -4.24
N LEU A 31 -14.84 11.47 -3.02
CA LEU A 31 -15.88 10.77 -2.27
C LEU A 31 -17.05 11.69 -1.94
N SER A 32 -16.78 12.87 -1.38
CA SER A 32 -17.81 13.84 -0.99
C SER A 32 -18.67 14.31 -2.18
N LYS A 33 -18.07 14.37 -3.36
CA LYS A 33 -18.76 14.78 -4.61
C LYS A 33 -19.36 13.58 -5.38
N GLY A 34 -19.24 12.37 -4.88
CA GLY A 34 -19.73 11.17 -5.57
C GLY A 34 -18.98 10.80 -6.86
N VAL A 35 -17.82 11.41 -7.13
CA VAL A 35 -16.96 11.07 -8.30
C VAL A 35 -16.43 9.64 -8.18
N ILE A 36 -16.14 9.20 -6.95
CA ILE A 36 -15.87 7.81 -6.63
C ILE A 36 -16.81 7.34 -5.52
N THR A 37 -17.17 6.07 -5.56
CA THR A 37 -18.09 5.43 -4.59
C THR A 37 -17.38 4.60 -3.54
N GLY A 38 -16.04 4.56 -3.60
CA GLY A 38 -15.20 3.81 -2.67
C GLY A 38 -13.73 3.93 -3.01
N MET A 39 -12.91 3.35 -2.15
CA MET A 39 -11.46 3.45 -2.27
C MET A 39 -10.78 2.22 -1.69
N VAL A 40 -9.54 1.99 -2.14
CA VAL A 40 -8.61 1.09 -1.47
C VAL A 40 -7.52 1.95 -0.85
N VAL A 41 -7.39 1.82 0.48
CA VAL A 41 -6.41 2.55 1.31
C VAL A 41 -6.00 1.69 2.49
N PRO A 42 -4.79 1.85 3.05
CA PRO A 42 -4.45 1.27 4.34
C PRO A 42 -5.09 2.08 5.48
N TRP A 43 -5.18 1.48 6.67
CA TRP A 43 -5.90 2.08 7.81
C TRP A 43 -5.25 3.37 8.31
N GLU A 44 -3.92 3.43 8.37
CA GLU A 44 -3.19 4.56 8.94
C GLU A 44 -3.45 5.89 8.23
N ILE A 45 -3.90 5.85 6.97
CA ILE A 45 -4.19 7.08 6.21
C ILE A 45 -5.60 7.65 6.50
N MET A 46 -6.49 6.83 7.05
CA MET A 46 -7.88 7.20 7.27
C MET A 46 -8.06 8.47 8.11
N PRO A 47 -7.37 8.63 9.27
CA PRO A 47 -7.52 9.82 10.12
C PRO A 47 -7.01 11.09 9.45
N SER A 48 -5.88 11.02 8.74
CA SER A 48 -5.22 12.19 8.13
C SER A 48 -6.09 12.91 7.10
N PHE A 49 -6.99 12.18 6.45
CA PHE A 49 -7.93 12.71 5.44
C PHE A 49 -9.39 12.58 5.87
N LYS A 50 -9.66 12.26 7.15
CA LYS A 50 -11.01 12.09 7.72
C LYS A 50 -11.89 11.15 6.90
N LEU A 51 -11.29 10.11 6.32
CA LEU A 51 -12.01 9.19 5.42
C LEU A 51 -13.06 8.36 6.16
N GLN A 52 -12.88 8.10 7.46
CA GLN A 52 -13.87 7.44 8.31
C GLN A 52 -15.19 8.21 8.43
N GLU A 53 -15.19 9.51 8.20
CA GLU A 53 -16.41 10.32 8.20
C GLU A 53 -17.20 10.18 6.88
N LEU A 54 -16.50 9.79 5.81
CA LEU A 54 -17.04 9.69 4.44
C LEU A 54 -17.40 8.25 4.04
N THR A 55 -17.04 7.25 4.85
CA THR A 55 -17.25 5.83 4.53
C THR A 55 -18.03 5.13 5.64
N LYS A 56 -18.93 4.23 5.25
CA LYS A 56 -19.77 3.45 6.18
C LYS A 56 -19.47 1.96 6.17
N SER A 57 -18.84 1.46 5.14
CA SER A 57 -18.53 0.03 4.98
C SER A 57 -17.05 -0.15 4.73
N HIS A 58 -16.45 -1.09 5.45
CA HIS A 58 -15.03 -1.40 5.41
C HIS A 58 -14.85 -2.90 5.18
N THR A 59 -14.05 -3.24 4.19
CA THR A 59 -13.81 -4.63 3.82
C THR A 59 -12.34 -4.99 4.01
N ASN A 60 -12.09 -6.03 4.80
CA ASN A 60 -10.79 -6.65 4.99
C ASN A 60 -10.72 -8.00 4.26
N VAL A 61 -9.53 -8.48 3.99
CA VAL A 61 -9.28 -9.87 3.58
C VAL A 61 -8.80 -10.68 4.77
N ALA A 62 -9.22 -11.93 4.87
CA ALA A 62 -8.78 -12.81 5.94
C ALA A 62 -7.30 -13.21 5.77
N GLY A 63 -6.64 -13.43 6.90
CA GLY A 63 -5.25 -13.83 6.99
C GLY A 63 -4.40 -12.75 7.66
N ASN A 64 -3.09 -12.95 7.62
CA ASN A 64 -2.09 -12.06 8.22
C ASN A 64 -1.49 -11.05 7.21
N ARG A 65 -2.03 -10.96 6.01
CA ARG A 65 -1.57 -10.05 4.95
C ARG A 65 -2.73 -9.22 4.42
N GLY A 66 -2.46 -7.96 4.12
CA GLY A 66 -3.41 -7.06 3.46
C GLY A 66 -3.65 -7.43 1.99
N LEU A 67 -4.59 -6.72 1.37
CA LEU A 67 -4.92 -6.89 -0.05
C LEU A 67 -3.74 -6.57 -0.98
N TYR A 68 -2.87 -5.65 -0.59
CA TYR A 68 -1.70 -5.23 -1.36
C TYR A 68 -0.65 -4.63 -0.42
N THR A 69 0.58 -4.49 -0.91
CA THR A 69 1.67 -3.80 -0.22
C THR A 69 2.11 -2.60 -1.05
N THR A 70 2.29 -1.46 -0.41
CA THR A 70 2.84 -0.25 -1.04
C THR A 70 4.20 0.06 -0.43
N PRO A 71 5.29 -0.06 -1.18
CA PRO A 71 6.59 0.41 -0.71
C PRO A 71 6.63 1.93 -0.74
N PHE A 72 7.22 2.52 0.29
CA PHE A 72 7.54 3.94 0.34
C PHE A 72 9.04 4.13 0.18
N LEU A 73 9.42 5.11 -0.63
CA LEU A 73 10.82 5.48 -0.82
C LEU A 73 11.05 6.85 -0.20
N PHE A 74 11.98 6.92 0.73
CA PHE A 74 12.50 8.18 1.27
C PHE A 74 13.86 8.44 0.63
N VAL A 75 13.87 9.30 -0.40
CA VAL A 75 15.03 9.47 -1.29
C VAL A 75 15.46 10.92 -1.38
N MET A 76 16.73 11.13 -1.64
CA MET A 76 17.33 12.43 -1.86
C MET A 76 17.97 12.48 -3.25
N ASN A 77 17.94 13.66 -3.89
CA ASN A 77 18.66 13.88 -5.14
C ASN A 77 20.16 13.69 -4.92
N LYS A 78 20.82 12.87 -5.75
CA LYS A 78 22.23 12.52 -5.61
C LYS A 78 23.14 13.75 -5.65
N ALA A 79 22.95 14.65 -6.60
CA ALA A 79 23.77 15.84 -6.73
C ALA A 79 23.64 16.74 -5.49
N LYS A 80 22.41 16.82 -4.91
CA LYS A 80 22.21 17.55 -3.66
C LYS A 80 22.91 16.90 -2.49
N TYR A 81 22.85 15.56 -2.36
CA TYR A 81 23.61 14.84 -1.34
C TYR A 81 25.12 15.06 -1.50
N ASP A 82 25.64 14.93 -2.73
CA ASP A 82 27.07 15.10 -3.03
C ASP A 82 27.57 16.51 -2.68
N SER A 83 26.72 17.55 -2.79
CA SER A 83 27.08 18.93 -2.45
C SER A 83 27.09 19.24 -0.95
N LEU A 84 26.66 18.31 -0.09
CA LEU A 84 26.67 18.52 1.35
C LEU A 84 28.07 18.41 1.94
N SER A 85 28.28 19.12 3.06
CA SER A 85 29.50 18.96 3.85
C SER A 85 29.60 17.54 4.43
N PRO A 86 30.81 17.06 4.76
CA PRO A 86 30.99 15.75 5.41
C PRO A 86 30.17 15.58 6.69
N ALA A 87 30.03 16.66 7.48
CA ALA A 87 29.22 16.64 8.71
C ALA A 87 27.73 16.40 8.39
N HIS A 88 27.15 17.09 7.40
CA HIS A 88 25.77 16.89 7.00
C HIS A 88 25.54 15.51 6.38
N LYS A 89 26.45 15.01 5.54
CA LYS A 89 26.38 13.64 5.01
C LYS A 89 26.29 12.62 6.13
N LYS A 90 27.16 12.74 7.14
CA LYS A 90 27.16 11.86 8.32
C LYS A 90 25.83 11.86 9.06
N VAL A 91 25.17 13.01 9.20
CA VAL A 91 23.84 13.10 9.82
C VAL A 91 22.80 12.33 9.00
N ILE A 92 22.79 12.53 7.68
CA ILE A 92 21.85 11.82 6.78
C ILE A 92 22.10 10.31 6.82
N ASP A 93 23.35 9.88 6.71
CA ASP A 93 23.70 8.46 6.69
C ASP A 93 23.32 7.75 8.01
N ASN A 94 23.55 8.42 9.14
CA ASN A 94 23.17 7.89 10.46
C ASN A 94 21.64 7.81 10.69
N ASN A 95 20.84 8.59 9.95
CA ASN A 95 19.39 8.67 10.08
C ASN A 95 18.65 8.15 8.83
N SER A 96 19.24 7.21 8.11
CA SER A 96 18.66 6.62 6.89
C SER A 96 18.87 5.10 6.84
N GLY A 97 18.53 4.50 5.71
CA GLY A 97 18.72 3.06 5.47
C GLY A 97 17.81 2.19 6.34
N MET A 98 18.31 1.01 6.72
CA MET A 98 17.52 -0.01 7.42
C MET A 98 17.08 0.41 8.83
N SER A 99 17.82 1.28 9.50
CA SER A 99 17.42 1.80 10.82
C SER A 99 16.14 2.63 10.71
N LEU A 100 16.11 3.59 9.79
CA LEU A 100 14.93 4.39 9.53
C LEU A 100 13.75 3.54 9.00
N ALA A 101 14.02 2.60 8.10
CA ALA A 101 12.98 1.72 7.56
C ALA A 101 12.30 0.90 8.66
N ARG A 102 13.06 0.37 9.63
CA ARG A 102 12.53 -0.37 10.77
C ARG A 102 11.68 0.52 11.68
N GLN A 103 12.16 1.71 12.02
CA GLN A 103 11.40 2.67 12.83
C GLN A 103 10.09 3.07 12.16
N ALA A 104 10.14 3.34 10.85
CA ALA A 104 8.94 3.65 10.08
C ALA A 104 7.95 2.48 10.09
N GLY A 105 8.42 1.22 9.91
CA GLY A 105 7.57 0.03 9.95
C GLY A 105 6.81 -0.10 11.28
N VAL A 106 7.51 0.03 12.41
CA VAL A 106 6.89 -0.01 13.74
C VAL A 106 5.82 1.08 13.89
N LEU A 107 6.13 2.31 13.46
CA LEU A 107 5.16 3.41 13.54
C LEU A 107 3.91 3.13 12.68
N TRP A 108 4.06 2.52 11.50
CA TRP A 108 2.92 2.14 10.66
C TRP A 108 2.03 1.11 11.34
N ASP A 109 2.62 0.07 11.93
CA ASP A 109 1.88 -0.97 12.65
C ASP A 109 1.15 -0.40 13.87
N ASP A 110 1.81 0.47 14.64
CA ASP A 110 1.22 1.14 15.81
C ASP A 110 0.02 2.03 15.44
N PHE A 111 0.01 2.62 14.24
CA PHE A 111 -1.08 3.49 13.79
C PHE A 111 -2.30 2.74 13.25
N GLU A 112 -2.19 1.49 12.82
CA GLU A 112 -3.31 0.73 12.24
C GLU A 112 -4.47 0.55 13.22
N GLY A 113 -4.18 0.10 14.43
CA GLY A 113 -5.18 -0.13 15.46
C GLY A 113 -6.01 1.12 15.83
N PRO A 114 -5.36 2.22 16.24
CA PRO A 114 -6.02 3.50 16.50
C PRO A 114 -6.83 4.04 15.31
N ALA A 115 -6.30 3.94 14.10
CA ALA A 115 -7.00 4.39 12.89
C ALA A 115 -8.28 3.58 12.63
N ARG A 116 -8.20 2.25 12.79
CA ARG A 116 -9.38 1.38 12.69
C ARG A 116 -10.41 1.68 13.77
N ALA A 117 -9.98 1.97 15.00
CA ALA A 117 -10.88 2.34 16.09
C ALA A 117 -11.69 3.61 15.81
N LEU A 118 -11.12 4.58 15.09
CA LEU A 118 -11.85 5.77 14.66
C LEU A 118 -12.97 5.44 13.67
N ALA A 119 -12.77 4.51 12.75
CA ALA A 119 -13.81 4.05 11.84
C ALA A 119 -14.93 3.30 12.58
N VAL A 120 -14.59 2.49 13.59
CA VAL A 120 -15.60 1.87 14.50
C VAL A 120 -16.40 2.95 15.22
N LYS A 121 -15.74 3.95 15.82
CA LYS A 121 -16.40 5.06 16.50
C LYS A 121 -17.30 5.88 15.58
N ALA A 122 -16.98 5.99 14.30
CA ALA A 122 -17.78 6.65 13.30
C ALA A 122 -19.00 5.80 12.81
N GLY A 123 -19.23 4.63 13.41
CA GLY A 123 -20.32 3.73 13.07
C GLY A 123 -20.08 2.90 11.82
N GLY A 124 -18.83 2.68 11.44
CA GLY A 124 -18.44 1.86 10.29
C GLY A 124 -18.82 0.38 10.48
N GLN A 125 -19.32 -0.24 9.40
CA GLN A 125 -19.58 -1.67 9.33
C GLN A 125 -18.36 -2.39 8.75
N PHE A 126 -17.99 -3.52 9.35
CA PHE A 126 -16.78 -4.26 8.96
C PHE A 126 -17.13 -5.63 8.37
N HIS A 127 -16.58 -5.92 7.22
CA HIS A 127 -16.72 -7.18 6.51
C HIS A 127 -15.35 -7.81 6.33
N THR A 128 -15.27 -9.13 6.43
CA THR A 128 -14.02 -9.87 6.16
C THR A 128 -14.29 -10.89 5.07
N LEU A 129 -13.58 -10.77 3.97
CA LEU A 129 -13.66 -11.72 2.87
C LEU A 129 -12.87 -12.99 3.21
N THR A 130 -13.57 -14.12 3.13
CA THR A 130 -13.04 -15.47 3.39
C THR A 130 -13.48 -16.41 2.27
N GLY A 131 -13.03 -17.66 2.29
CA GLY A 131 -13.54 -18.71 1.39
C GLY A 131 -13.44 -18.37 -0.10
N ALA A 132 -14.52 -18.60 -0.84
CA ALA A 132 -14.56 -18.41 -2.30
C ALA A 132 -14.27 -16.98 -2.76
N PRO A 133 -14.82 -15.90 -2.17
CA PRO A 133 -14.47 -14.55 -2.55
C PRO A 133 -12.97 -14.22 -2.37
N LEU A 134 -12.35 -14.73 -1.30
CA LEU A 134 -10.90 -14.55 -1.10
C LEU A 134 -10.09 -15.33 -2.14
N ALA A 135 -10.55 -16.52 -2.54
CA ALA A 135 -9.91 -17.32 -3.58
C ALA A 135 -9.97 -16.61 -4.96
N GLU A 136 -11.08 -15.96 -5.29
CA GLU A 136 -11.20 -15.13 -6.49
C GLU A 136 -10.21 -13.97 -6.50
N ILE A 137 -10.09 -13.27 -5.37
CA ILE A 137 -9.11 -12.17 -5.23
C ILE A 137 -7.70 -12.69 -5.46
N LYS A 138 -7.32 -13.83 -4.86
CA LYS A 138 -6.00 -14.44 -5.03
C LYS A 138 -5.73 -14.80 -6.48
N LYS A 139 -6.69 -15.43 -7.16
CA LYS A 139 -6.58 -15.78 -8.59
C LYS A 139 -6.39 -14.53 -9.46
N ALA A 140 -7.13 -13.46 -9.20
CA ALA A 140 -6.97 -12.19 -9.92
C ALA A 140 -5.61 -11.55 -9.63
N ALA A 141 -5.13 -11.61 -8.38
CA ALA A 141 -3.82 -11.10 -7.99
C ALA A 141 -2.68 -11.86 -8.67
N ASP A 142 -2.76 -13.19 -8.78
CA ASP A 142 -1.77 -14.01 -9.51
C ASP A 142 -1.68 -13.59 -10.97
N GLN A 143 -2.80 -13.28 -11.63
CA GLN A 143 -2.79 -12.78 -12.99
C GLN A 143 -2.11 -11.39 -13.09
N VAL A 144 -2.33 -10.50 -12.12
CA VAL A 144 -1.66 -9.19 -12.08
C VAL A 144 -0.15 -9.35 -11.92
N ILE A 145 0.27 -10.30 -11.09
CA ILE A 145 1.69 -10.63 -10.88
C ILE A 145 2.32 -11.14 -12.18
N GLN A 146 1.66 -12.06 -12.90
CA GLN A 146 2.15 -12.58 -14.16
C GLN A 146 2.23 -11.48 -15.24
N ASP A 147 1.26 -10.58 -15.32
CA ASP A 147 1.27 -9.44 -16.23
C ASP A 147 2.43 -8.48 -15.90
N TRP A 148 2.71 -8.25 -14.61
CA TRP A 148 3.84 -7.44 -14.17
C TRP A 148 5.19 -8.08 -14.50
N ILE A 149 5.34 -9.39 -14.32
CA ILE A 149 6.56 -10.13 -14.68
C ILE A 149 6.83 -10.00 -16.19
N LYS A 150 5.80 -10.14 -17.02
CA LYS A 150 5.92 -9.95 -18.49
C LYS A 150 6.33 -8.53 -18.83
N ASP A 151 5.73 -7.52 -18.20
CA ASP A 151 6.08 -6.11 -18.41
C ASP A 151 7.53 -5.81 -17.97
N ALA A 152 7.98 -6.37 -16.86
CA ALA A 152 9.38 -6.25 -16.42
C ALA A 152 10.35 -6.89 -17.42
N ASN A 153 10.04 -8.10 -17.88
CA ASN A 153 10.86 -8.81 -18.87
C ASN A 153 10.96 -8.03 -20.20
N SER A 154 9.87 -7.42 -20.64
CA SER A 154 9.87 -6.59 -21.87
C SER A 154 10.77 -5.35 -21.78
N LYS A 155 11.15 -4.95 -20.56
CA LYS A 155 12.06 -3.84 -20.26
C LYS A 155 13.50 -4.30 -20.00
N GLY A 156 13.82 -5.56 -20.26
CA GLY A 156 15.15 -6.12 -20.07
C GLY A 156 15.48 -6.47 -18.62
N LEU A 157 14.47 -6.53 -17.73
CA LEU A 157 14.64 -6.94 -16.34
C LEU A 157 14.24 -8.41 -16.18
N ASP A 158 14.85 -9.11 -15.23
CA ASP A 158 14.39 -10.45 -14.82
C ASP A 158 13.22 -10.31 -13.83
N GLY A 159 12.00 -10.22 -14.37
CA GLY A 159 10.80 -9.98 -13.59
C GLY A 159 10.50 -11.10 -12.59
N GLN A 160 10.77 -12.36 -12.94
CA GLN A 160 10.56 -13.48 -12.03
C GLN A 160 11.51 -13.41 -10.84
N LYS A 161 12.80 -13.19 -11.08
CA LYS A 161 13.81 -13.04 -10.03
C LYS A 161 13.51 -11.86 -9.11
N LEU A 162 13.08 -10.73 -9.68
CA LEU A 162 12.67 -9.56 -8.88
C LEU A 162 11.48 -9.87 -7.97
N TYR A 163 10.46 -10.55 -8.49
CA TYR A 163 9.30 -10.96 -7.72
C TYR A 163 9.66 -11.93 -6.59
N ASP A 164 10.44 -12.97 -6.89
CA ASP A 164 10.85 -13.97 -5.90
C ASP A 164 11.77 -13.36 -4.82
N THR A 165 12.65 -12.44 -5.21
CA THR A 165 13.48 -11.68 -4.27
C THR A 165 12.63 -10.84 -3.33
N ALA A 166 11.65 -10.11 -3.86
CA ALA A 166 10.73 -9.30 -3.03
C ALA A 166 9.96 -10.18 -2.04
N LYS A 167 9.42 -11.31 -2.46
CA LYS A 167 8.74 -12.28 -1.58
C LYS A 167 9.65 -12.82 -0.48
N SER A 168 10.87 -13.19 -0.84
CA SER A 168 11.87 -13.70 0.10
C SER A 168 12.22 -12.66 1.16
N LEU A 169 12.43 -11.40 0.75
CA LEU A 169 12.73 -10.30 1.67
C LEU A 169 11.54 -10.01 2.61
N ILE A 170 10.31 -9.96 2.10
CA ILE A 170 9.11 -9.80 2.93
C ILE A 170 9.05 -10.92 3.97
N SER A 171 9.16 -12.18 3.56
CA SER A 171 9.12 -13.31 4.49
C SER A 171 10.27 -13.33 5.50
N LYS A 172 11.43 -12.81 5.12
CA LYS A 172 12.58 -12.66 6.04
C LYS A 172 12.27 -11.63 7.14
N TYR A 173 11.74 -10.48 6.77
CA TYR A 173 11.52 -9.38 7.72
C TYR A 173 10.24 -9.54 8.54
N GLU A 174 9.20 -10.19 8.03
CA GLU A 174 8.02 -10.58 8.81
C GLU A 174 8.35 -11.45 10.04
N LYS A 175 9.41 -12.24 9.96
CA LYS A 175 9.87 -13.09 11.08
C LYS A 175 10.71 -12.36 12.12
N MET A 176 11.07 -11.11 11.85
CA MET A 176 11.95 -10.29 12.71
C MET A 176 11.18 -9.22 13.48
N MET A 177 9.88 -9.12 13.22
CA MET A 177 8.91 -8.29 13.95
C MET A 177 8.14 -9.14 14.97
#